data_abba2d9f2869c428b904fcea8455b651
#
_entry.id   abba2d9f2869c428b904fcea8455b651
#
_cell.length_a   1.000
_cell.length_b   1.000
_cell.length_c   1.000
_cell.angle_alpha   90.00
_cell.angle_beta   90.00
_cell.angle_gamma   90.00
#
_symmetry.space_group_name_H-M   'P 1'
#
loop_
_entity.id
_entity.type
_entity.pdbx_description
1 polymer ?
#
loop_
_entity_poly.entity_id
_entity_poly.type
_entity_poly.pdbx_seq_one_letter_code
_entity_poly.pdbx_strand_id
1 'polypeptide(L)'
;MLKDKYIDYLTFEKRYSTHTILAYRADLDEYSGFLQSQYNIIDLLQSDHTLIRSWLISLLELKNSTRSVNRKISTLKSFYRFCEKMGLLETNPMIKVVAPQISKQLPVFLTHNNIDTLFQSVDFGSGLKGSRDKLILTLFYATGIRREELVNIKTNDIDLTTGTIKVLGKRNKERIIPIGPKVIAEINNYLLIRSNSTIIVEDANLNNNTTLFVTTRGLPVNPKLVYSIVHKYLALISSSSKLSPHVLRHTFATHMLDDGADINAIKELLGHSSLAATQVYTHNTIEKLKTIYKQAHPRA
;
A
#
# COMPACT_ATOMS: atom_id res chain seq x y z
N MET A 1 30.25 -9.23 5.40
CA MET A 1 29.81 -9.39 6.80
C MET A 1 28.53 -10.24 6.87
N LEU A 2 28.17 -10.80 8.05
CA LEU A 2 26.96 -11.65 8.17
C LEU A 2 25.66 -10.92 7.79
N LYS A 3 25.55 -9.65 8.17
CA LYS A 3 24.40 -8.80 7.77
C LYS A 3 24.22 -8.72 6.25
N ASP A 4 25.29 -8.58 5.49
CA ASP A 4 25.18 -8.46 4.03
C ASP A 4 24.75 -9.80 3.40
N LYS A 5 25.25 -10.93 3.89
CA LYS A 5 24.77 -12.26 3.47
C LYS A 5 23.27 -12.43 3.72
N TYR A 6 22.78 -11.93 4.85
CA TYR A 6 21.35 -11.95 5.14
C TYR A 6 20.55 -11.04 4.21
N ILE A 7 21.05 -9.84 3.93
CA ILE A 7 20.40 -8.91 2.98
C ILE A 7 20.36 -9.51 1.57
N ASP A 8 21.45 -10.16 1.13
CA ASP A 8 21.49 -10.87 -0.15
C ASP A 8 20.48 -12.02 -0.19
N TYR A 9 20.36 -12.80 0.88
CA TYR A 9 19.32 -13.82 1.03
C TYR A 9 17.92 -13.26 0.90
N LEU A 10 17.63 -12.11 1.54
CA LEU A 10 16.32 -11.46 1.42
C LEU A 10 16.06 -10.95 0.00
N THR A 11 17.11 -10.46 -0.66
CA THR A 11 17.02 -9.88 -2.00
C THR A 11 16.83 -10.96 -3.07
N PHE A 12 17.71 -11.94 -3.10
CA PHE A 12 17.81 -12.90 -4.21
C PHE A 12 16.97 -14.16 -3.97
N GLU A 13 16.96 -14.71 -2.76
CA GLU A 13 16.20 -15.92 -2.47
C GLU A 13 14.75 -15.62 -2.05
N LYS A 14 14.53 -14.66 -1.15
CA LYS A 14 13.19 -14.30 -0.64
C LYS A 14 12.45 -13.29 -1.51
N ARG A 15 13.16 -12.59 -2.38
CA ARG A 15 12.63 -11.57 -3.29
C ARG A 15 11.76 -10.56 -2.57
N TYR A 16 12.25 -10.03 -1.44
CA TYR A 16 11.57 -9.00 -0.69
C TYR A 16 11.65 -7.66 -1.43
N SER A 17 10.68 -6.78 -1.19
CA SER A 17 10.69 -5.44 -1.77
C SER A 17 11.85 -4.62 -1.24
N THR A 18 12.38 -3.70 -2.06
CA THR A 18 13.45 -2.77 -1.68
C THR A 18 13.16 -2.05 -0.37
N HIS A 19 11.91 -1.60 -0.17
CA HIS A 19 11.49 -0.96 1.09
C HIS A 19 11.59 -1.88 2.30
N THR A 20 11.25 -3.17 2.16
CA THR A 20 11.40 -4.15 3.24
C THR A 20 12.87 -4.39 3.55
N ILE A 21 13.70 -4.52 2.52
CA ILE A 21 15.15 -4.75 2.66
C ILE A 21 15.81 -3.56 3.36
N LEU A 22 15.50 -2.33 2.95
CA LEU A 22 16.02 -1.11 3.60
C LEU A 22 15.58 -1.02 5.06
N ALA A 23 14.32 -1.32 5.36
CA ALA A 23 13.82 -1.32 6.73
C ALA A 23 14.52 -2.38 7.60
N TYR A 24 14.74 -3.59 7.07
CA TYR A 24 15.41 -4.66 7.79
C TYR A 24 16.88 -4.36 8.03
N ARG A 25 17.58 -3.79 7.03
CA ARG A 25 18.96 -3.32 7.17
C ARG A 25 19.05 -2.27 8.29
N ALA A 26 18.21 -1.25 8.24
CA ALA A 26 18.21 -0.18 9.25
C ALA A 26 17.93 -0.70 10.66
N ASP A 27 16.99 -1.66 10.82
CA ASP A 27 16.70 -2.28 12.12
C ASP A 27 17.88 -3.06 12.68
N LEU A 28 18.62 -3.80 11.81
CA LEU A 28 19.82 -4.54 12.23
C LEU A 28 20.98 -3.62 12.55
N ASP A 29 21.13 -2.52 11.81
CA ASP A 29 22.16 -1.51 12.08
C ASP A 29 21.92 -0.81 13.41
N GLU A 30 20.66 -0.45 13.70
CA GLU A 30 20.26 0.14 14.98
C GLU A 30 20.52 -0.83 16.15
N TYR A 31 20.15 -2.11 16.00
CA TYR A 31 20.42 -3.12 17.03
C TYR A 31 21.91 -3.36 17.23
N SER A 32 22.69 -3.46 16.16
CA SER A 32 24.15 -3.60 16.22
C SER A 32 24.81 -2.41 16.93
N GLY A 33 24.35 -1.18 16.64
CA GLY A 33 24.79 0.04 17.31
C GLY A 33 24.48 0.03 18.81
N PHE A 34 23.29 -0.42 19.20
CA PHE A 34 22.92 -0.59 20.59
C PHE A 34 23.83 -1.58 21.33
N LEU A 35 24.09 -2.76 20.76
CA LEU A 35 24.98 -3.77 21.36
C LEU A 35 26.39 -3.25 21.52
N GLN A 36 26.90 -2.54 20.51
CA GLN A 36 28.26 -1.98 20.57
C GLN A 36 28.36 -0.88 21.62
N SER A 37 27.39 0.04 21.67
CA SER A 37 27.44 1.19 22.58
C SER A 37 27.20 0.82 24.05
N GLN A 38 26.31 -0.15 24.34
CA GLN A 38 25.92 -0.49 25.70
C GLN A 38 26.71 -1.66 26.28
N TYR A 39 27.17 -2.59 25.45
CA TYR A 39 27.77 -3.84 25.90
C TYR A 39 29.12 -4.15 25.25
N ASN A 40 29.63 -3.29 24.36
CA ASN A 40 30.85 -3.49 23.59
C ASN A 40 30.85 -4.81 22.76
N ILE A 41 29.65 -5.25 22.32
CA ILE A 41 29.45 -6.45 21.51
C ILE A 41 29.34 -6.04 20.04
N ILE A 42 30.19 -6.60 19.19
CA ILE A 42 30.23 -6.32 17.75
C ILE A 42 29.49 -7.40 16.95
N ASP A 43 29.59 -8.67 17.40
CA ASP A 43 28.99 -9.80 16.72
C ASP A 43 27.57 -10.06 17.20
N LEU A 44 26.59 -9.96 16.28
CA LEU A 44 25.18 -10.22 16.54
C LEU A 44 24.92 -11.67 17.02
N LEU A 45 25.81 -12.62 16.72
CA LEU A 45 25.68 -14.02 17.15
C LEU A 45 25.93 -14.20 18.64
N GLN A 46 26.63 -13.26 19.30
CA GLN A 46 26.85 -13.27 20.75
C GLN A 46 25.65 -12.76 21.54
N SER A 47 24.60 -12.31 20.84
CA SER A 47 23.41 -11.77 21.47
C SER A 47 22.49 -12.87 21.96
N ASP A 48 22.10 -12.79 23.21
CA ASP A 48 21.08 -13.63 23.83
C ASP A 48 19.71 -12.92 23.94
N HIS A 49 18.73 -13.64 24.47
CA HIS A 49 17.38 -13.09 24.66
C HIS A 49 17.32 -11.94 25.67
N THR A 50 18.29 -11.83 26.58
CA THR A 50 18.35 -10.78 27.60
C THR A 50 18.76 -9.46 26.98
N LEU A 51 19.80 -9.48 26.15
CA LEU A 51 20.26 -8.32 25.39
C LEU A 51 19.21 -7.81 24.42
N ILE A 52 18.50 -8.74 23.75
CA ILE A 52 17.38 -8.35 22.87
C ILE A 52 16.27 -7.66 23.66
N ARG A 53 15.89 -8.19 24.82
CA ARG A 53 14.88 -7.56 25.69
C ARG A 53 15.32 -6.18 26.18
N SER A 54 16.57 -6.01 26.56
CA SER A 54 17.13 -4.72 26.97
C SER A 54 16.97 -3.68 25.85
N TRP A 55 17.32 -4.05 24.60
CA TRP A 55 17.10 -3.18 23.45
C TRP A 55 15.62 -2.83 23.23
N LEU A 56 14.72 -3.82 23.31
CA LEU A 56 13.29 -3.57 23.14
C LEU A 56 12.72 -2.63 24.21
N ILE A 57 13.22 -2.73 25.46
CA ILE A 57 12.85 -1.81 26.55
C ILE A 57 13.34 -0.40 26.22
N SER A 58 14.61 -0.23 25.84
CA SER A 58 15.14 1.09 25.46
C SER A 58 14.36 1.74 24.30
N LEU A 59 13.88 0.95 23.33
CA LEU A 59 13.03 1.49 22.26
C LEU A 59 11.68 2.01 22.78
N LEU A 60 11.09 1.35 23.77
CA LEU A 60 9.84 1.81 24.39
C LEU A 60 10.05 3.06 25.23
N GLU A 61 11.15 3.17 25.98
CA GLU A 61 11.56 4.35 26.71
C GLU A 61 11.77 5.57 25.78
N LEU A 62 12.33 5.34 24.60
CA LEU A 62 12.45 6.34 23.52
C LEU A 62 11.10 6.62 22.80
N LYS A 63 9.97 6.18 23.38
CA LYS A 63 8.61 6.41 22.88
C LYS A 63 8.36 5.87 21.45
N ASN A 64 9.10 4.84 21.03
CA ASN A 64 8.78 4.15 19.80
C ASN A 64 7.40 3.51 19.89
N SER A 65 6.63 3.57 18.80
CA SER A 65 5.31 2.91 18.77
C SER A 65 5.44 1.39 18.90
N THR A 66 4.50 0.74 19.59
CA THR A 66 4.42 -0.74 19.70
C THR A 66 4.47 -1.43 18.33
N ARG A 67 3.91 -0.80 17.29
CA ARG A 67 3.98 -1.32 15.91
C ARG A 67 5.41 -1.27 15.36
N SER A 68 6.17 -0.22 15.62
CA SER A 68 7.58 -0.11 15.22
C SER A 68 8.43 -1.14 15.95
N VAL A 69 8.23 -1.30 17.26
CA VAL A 69 8.92 -2.32 18.06
C VAL A 69 8.62 -3.74 17.54
N ASN A 70 7.36 -4.05 17.23
CA ASN A 70 6.99 -5.35 16.70
C ASN A 70 7.56 -5.61 15.28
N ARG A 71 7.72 -4.56 14.44
CA ARG A 71 8.43 -4.69 13.17
C ARG A 71 9.89 -5.07 13.41
N LYS A 72 10.58 -4.41 14.33
CA LYS A 72 11.97 -4.69 14.70
C LYS A 72 12.14 -6.11 15.26
N ILE A 73 11.21 -6.58 16.11
CA ILE A 73 11.15 -7.98 16.54
C ILE A 73 11.04 -8.93 15.35
N SER A 74 10.20 -8.59 14.36
CA SER A 74 10.05 -9.41 13.16
C SER A 74 11.34 -9.46 12.31
N THR A 75 12.07 -8.35 12.23
CA THR A 75 13.39 -8.29 11.60
C THR A 75 14.38 -9.22 12.30
N LEU A 76 14.53 -9.13 13.63
CA LEU A 76 15.41 -9.99 14.40
C LEU A 76 15.00 -11.47 14.31
N LYS A 77 13.70 -11.78 14.41
CA LYS A 77 13.20 -13.16 14.21
C LYS A 77 13.60 -13.72 12.85
N SER A 78 13.51 -12.92 11.79
CA SER A 78 13.89 -13.32 10.44
C SER A 78 15.42 -13.52 10.32
N PHE A 79 16.20 -12.62 10.91
CA PHE A 79 17.66 -12.68 10.90
C PHE A 79 18.18 -13.91 11.66
N TYR A 80 17.74 -14.12 12.90
CA TYR A 80 18.22 -15.26 13.69
C TYR A 80 17.73 -16.60 13.15
N ARG A 81 16.56 -16.67 12.52
CA ARG A 81 16.13 -17.86 11.78
C ARG A 81 17.03 -18.14 10.57
N PHE A 82 17.50 -17.11 9.89
CA PHE A 82 18.48 -17.27 8.81
C PHE A 82 19.81 -17.81 9.36
N CYS A 83 20.31 -17.26 10.48
CA CYS A 83 21.54 -17.73 11.11
C CYS A 83 21.43 -19.19 11.58
N GLU A 84 20.30 -19.58 12.16
CA GLU A 84 20.00 -20.96 12.57
C GLU A 84 20.00 -21.90 11.33
N LYS A 85 19.34 -21.51 10.24
CA LYS A 85 19.34 -22.27 8.97
C LYS A 85 20.75 -22.44 8.37
N MET A 86 21.62 -21.47 8.59
CA MET A 86 23.02 -21.51 8.12
C MET A 86 23.96 -22.29 9.07
N GLY A 87 23.42 -22.86 10.16
CA GLY A 87 24.22 -23.60 11.15
C GLY A 87 25.14 -22.72 12.02
N LEU A 88 24.87 -21.41 12.06
CA LEU A 88 25.69 -20.46 12.82
C LEU A 88 25.24 -20.32 14.29
N LEU A 89 24.11 -20.88 14.64
CA LEU A 89 23.53 -20.86 15.99
C LEU A 89 22.90 -22.21 16.29
N GLU A 90 23.15 -22.72 17.51
CA GLU A 90 22.48 -23.91 18.02
C GLU A 90 21.08 -23.60 18.55
N THR A 91 20.92 -22.42 19.13
CA THR A 91 19.64 -21.98 19.73
C THR A 91 19.30 -20.56 19.30
N ASN A 92 18.09 -20.40 18.81
CA ASN A 92 17.58 -19.09 18.37
C ASN A 92 17.20 -18.22 19.57
N PRO A 93 17.87 -17.07 19.83
CA PRO A 93 17.60 -16.22 20.98
C PRO A 93 16.19 -15.60 20.96
N MET A 94 15.54 -15.58 19.80
CA MET A 94 14.20 -15.00 19.65
C MET A 94 13.07 -15.89 20.19
N ILE A 95 13.33 -17.14 20.52
CA ILE A 95 12.30 -18.09 21.05
C ILE A 95 11.68 -17.53 22.35
N LYS A 96 12.51 -16.97 23.22
CA LYS A 96 12.08 -16.41 24.51
C LYS A 96 11.64 -14.95 24.46
N VAL A 97 11.61 -14.32 23.28
CA VAL A 97 11.23 -12.92 23.11
C VAL A 97 9.74 -12.80 22.83
N VAL A 98 9.01 -12.20 23.76
CA VAL A 98 7.57 -11.93 23.64
C VAL A 98 7.36 -10.54 23.03
N ALA A 99 6.53 -10.48 21.99
CA ALA A 99 6.18 -9.22 21.34
C ALA A 99 5.15 -8.45 22.19
N PRO A 100 5.29 -7.12 22.38
CA PRO A 100 4.29 -6.32 23.07
C PRO A 100 2.95 -6.36 22.32
N GLN A 101 1.86 -6.41 23.08
CA GLN A 101 0.52 -6.44 22.52
C GLN A 101 0.19 -5.11 21.83
N ILE A 102 -0.32 -5.19 20.61
CA ILE A 102 -0.85 -4.02 19.89
C ILE A 102 -2.33 -3.90 20.27
N SER A 103 -2.73 -2.73 20.77
CA SER A 103 -4.16 -2.45 20.95
C SER A 103 -4.87 -2.57 19.61
N LYS A 104 -5.88 -3.42 19.53
CA LYS A 104 -6.73 -3.54 18.34
C LYS A 104 -7.58 -2.27 18.23
N GLN A 105 -7.10 -1.30 17.48
CA GLN A 105 -7.94 -0.17 17.11
C GLN A 105 -8.92 -0.62 16.04
N LEU A 106 -10.20 -0.28 16.20
CA LEU A 106 -11.19 -0.52 15.18
C LEU A 106 -10.78 0.19 13.88
N PRO A 107 -10.93 -0.47 12.75
CA PRO A 107 -10.65 0.16 11.47
C PRO A 107 -11.54 1.37 11.29
N VAL A 108 -10.96 2.48 10.83
CA VAL A 108 -11.71 3.69 10.48
C VAL A 108 -12.20 3.52 9.04
N PHE A 109 -13.48 3.76 8.81
CA PHE A 109 -14.08 3.87 7.49
C PHE A 109 -14.98 5.10 7.43
N LEU A 110 -15.30 5.55 6.24
CA LEU A 110 -16.20 6.69 5.99
C LEU A 110 -17.62 6.16 5.78
N THR A 111 -18.62 6.87 6.28
CA THR A 111 -20.02 6.56 6.01
C THR A 111 -20.41 6.89 4.57
N HIS A 112 -21.52 6.34 4.08
CA HIS A 112 -22.07 6.71 2.77
C HIS A 112 -22.28 8.24 2.66
N ASN A 113 -22.80 8.87 3.71
CA ASN A 113 -23.00 10.32 3.76
C ASN A 113 -21.68 11.11 3.63
N ASN A 114 -20.59 10.65 4.26
CA ASN A 114 -19.26 11.28 4.07
C ASN A 114 -18.81 11.20 2.60
N ILE A 115 -19.03 10.06 1.96
CA ILE A 115 -18.66 9.85 0.55
C ILE A 115 -19.50 10.71 -0.38
N ASP A 116 -20.81 10.82 -0.11
CA ASP A 116 -21.69 11.68 -0.89
C ASP A 116 -21.29 13.15 -0.75
N THR A 117 -21.02 13.61 0.48
CA THR A 117 -20.50 14.96 0.73
C THR A 117 -19.19 15.20 -0.02
N LEU A 118 -18.26 14.23 -0.02
CA LEU A 118 -16.98 14.34 -0.71
C LEU A 118 -17.15 14.61 -2.20
N PHE A 119 -18.08 13.92 -2.86
CA PHE A 119 -18.19 13.99 -4.32
C PHE A 119 -19.23 14.96 -4.84
N GLN A 120 -20.19 15.38 -3.98
CA GLN A 120 -21.25 16.30 -4.37
C GLN A 120 -21.01 17.73 -3.89
N SER A 121 -20.40 17.90 -2.72
CA SER A 121 -20.30 19.21 -2.05
C SER A 121 -18.87 19.78 -2.00
N VAL A 122 -17.84 18.95 -2.08
CA VAL A 122 -16.46 19.42 -2.02
C VAL A 122 -16.01 19.96 -3.37
N ASP A 123 -15.51 21.20 -3.36
CA ASP A 123 -14.87 21.79 -4.54
C ASP A 123 -13.44 21.27 -4.71
N PHE A 124 -13.20 20.58 -5.82
CA PHE A 124 -11.86 20.12 -6.21
C PHE A 124 -11.04 21.18 -6.94
N GLY A 125 -11.69 22.29 -7.34
CA GLY A 125 -11.10 23.30 -8.20
C GLY A 125 -11.10 22.89 -9.68
N SER A 126 -10.79 23.84 -10.55
CA SER A 126 -10.77 23.66 -12.00
C SER A 126 -9.42 23.18 -12.55
N GLY A 127 -9.41 22.76 -13.82
CA GLY A 127 -8.22 22.39 -14.58
C GLY A 127 -7.60 21.05 -14.14
N LEU A 128 -6.35 20.84 -14.59
CA LEU A 128 -5.65 19.57 -14.44
C LEU A 128 -5.51 19.10 -12.97
N LYS A 129 -5.25 20.03 -12.07
CA LYS A 129 -5.06 19.70 -10.64
C LYS A 129 -6.36 19.19 -10.02
N GLY A 130 -7.47 19.90 -10.22
CA GLY A 130 -8.77 19.55 -9.66
C GLY A 130 -9.29 18.23 -10.21
N SER A 131 -9.27 18.06 -11.54
CA SER A 131 -9.72 16.84 -12.20
C SER A 131 -8.86 15.62 -11.81
N ARG A 132 -7.54 15.78 -11.70
CA ARG A 132 -6.64 14.74 -11.19
C ARG A 132 -6.99 14.33 -9.76
N ASP A 133 -7.11 15.31 -8.86
CA ASP A 133 -7.33 15.07 -7.43
C ASP A 133 -8.68 14.36 -7.23
N LYS A 134 -9.73 14.78 -7.95
CA LYS A 134 -11.04 14.14 -7.97
C LYS A 134 -10.97 12.69 -8.47
N LEU A 135 -10.30 12.44 -9.60
CA LEU A 135 -10.17 11.11 -10.17
C LEU A 135 -9.38 10.16 -9.25
N ILE A 136 -8.33 10.65 -8.58
CA ILE A 136 -7.57 9.86 -7.58
C ILE A 136 -8.51 9.35 -6.48
N LEU A 137 -9.33 10.23 -5.90
CA LEU A 137 -10.29 9.85 -4.85
C LEU A 137 -11.38 8.92 -5.39
N THR A 138 -11.91 9.21 -6.59
CA THR A 138 -12.88 8.35 -7.27
C THR A 138 -12.34 6.94 -7.46
N LEU A 139 -11.11 6.79 -7.96
CA LEU A 139 -10.52 5.46 -8.16
C LEU A 139 -10.28 4.72 -6.84
N PHE A 140 -9.79 5.40 -5.79
CA PHE A 140 -9.64 4.73 -4.49
C PHE A 140 -10.96 4.19 -3.98
N TYR A 141 -12.02 5.00 -4.03
CA TYR A 141 -13.32 4.58 -3.53
C TYR A 141 -14.01 3.56 -4.45
N ALA A 142 -13.92 3.72 -5.76
CA ALA A 142 -14.59 2.82 -6.69
C ALA A 142 -13.91 1.46 -6.83
N THR A 143 -12.60 1.36 -6.62
CA THR A 143 -11.85 0.13 -6.93
C THR A 143 -11.14 -0.49 -5.73
N GLY A 144 -11.05 0.23 -4.64
CA GLY A 144 -10.24 -0.19 -3.49
C GLY A 144 -8.76 -0.42 -3.82
N ILE A 145 -8.24 0.19 -4.88
CA ILE A 145 -6.86 0.07 -5.35
C ILE A 145 -5.85 0.45 -4.27
N ARG A 146 -4.64 -0.15 -4.26
CA ARG A 146 -3.57 0.26 -3.36
C ARG A 146 -2.89 1.52 -3.89
N ARG A 147 -2.35 2.37 -2.98
CA ARG A 147 -1.66 3.61 -3.35
C ARG A 147 -0.55 3.38 -4.38
N GLU A 148 0.30 2.40 -4.16
CA GLU A 148 1.41 2.08 -5.08
C GLU A 148 0.90 1.59 -6.44
N GLU A 149 -0.20 0.84 -6.47
CA GLU A 149 -0.83 0.39 -7.70
C GLU A 149 -1.39 1.59 -8.48
N LEU A 150 -2.11 2.51 -7.80
CA LEU A 150 -2.67 3.72 -8.42
C LEU A 150 -1.60 4.62 -9.04
N VAL A 151 -0.49 4.85 -8.33
CA VAL A 151 0.62 5.68 -8.83
C VAL A 151 1.23 5.11 -10.12
N ASN A 152 1.26 3.78 -10.24
CA ASN A 152 1.87 3.08 -11.36
C ASN A 152 0.91 2.74 -12.51
N ILE A 153 -0.38 3.12 -12.44
CA ILE A 153 -1.32 2.92 -13.54
C ILE A 153 -0.81 3.67 -14.77
N LYS A 154 -0.77 2.96 -15.89
CA LYS A 154 -0.50 3.53 -17.20
C LYS A 154 -1.82 3.79 -17.95
N THR A 155 -1.82 4.72 -18.88
CA THR A 155 -3.01 4.98 -19.71
C THR A 155 -3.44 3.71 -20.47
N ASN A 156 -2.48 2.91 -20.93
CA ASN A 156 -2.74 1.65 -21.65
C ASN A 156 -3.24 0.50 -20.75
N ASP A 157 -3.21 0.67 -19.43
CA ASP A 157 -3.78 -0.31 -18.48
C ASP A 157 -5.30 -0.14 -18.33
N ILE A 158 -5.89 0.88 -18.95
CA ILE A 158 -7.31 1.20 -18.87
C ILE A 158 -7.98 0.83 -20.19
N ASP A 159 -8.95 -0.06 -20.10
CA ASP A 159 -9.84 -0.37 -21.21
C ASP A 159 -11.21 0.27 -20.93
N LEU A 160 -11.45 1.39 -21.61
CA LEU A 160 -12.70 2.14 -21.48
C LEU A 160 -13.88 1.44 -22.17
N THR A 161 -13.59 0.59 -23.14
CA THR A 161 -14.61 -0.17 -23.89
C THR A 161 -15.18 -1.29 -23.03
N THR A 162 -14.31 -2.05 -22.41
CA THR A 162 -14.73 -3.15 -21.51
C THR A 162 -14.99 -2.68 -20.08
N GLY A 163 -14.65 -1.42 -19.74
CA GLY A 163 -14.80 -0.87 -18.41
C GLY A 163 -13.91 -1.60 -17.38
N THR A 164 -12.62 -1.69 -17.66
CA THR A 164 -11.69 -2.39 -16.78
C THR A 164 -10.36 -1.66 -16.62
N ILE A 165 -9.72 -1.84 -15.45
CA ILE A 165 -8.35 -1.38 -15.17
C ILE A 165 -7.50 -2.59 -14.80
N LYS A 166 -6.38 -2.75 -15.50
CA LYS A 166 -5.35 -3.73 -15.13
C LYS A 166 -4.38 -3.11 -14.13
N VAL A 167 -4.12 -3.80 -13.03
CA VAL A 167 -3.19 -3.34 -12.00
C VAL A 167 -2.19 -4.42 -11.62
N LEU A 168 -0.95 -3.98 -11.38
CA LEU A 168 0.14 -4.83 -10.96
C LEU A 168 0.26 -4.81 -9.43
N GLY A 169 -0.09 -5.91 -8.79
CA GLY A 169 -0.06 -6.07 -7.35
C GLY A 169 1.26 -6.60 -6.81
N LYS A 170 1.24 -6.97 -5.52
CA LYS A 170 2.40 -7.53 -4.82
C LYS A 170 2.89 -8.82 -5.49
N ARG A 171 4.22 -9.02 -5.58
CA ARG A 171 4.88 -10.16 -6.26
C ARG A 171 4.59 -10.23 -7.76
N ASN A 172 4.43 -9.08 -8.41
CA ASN A 172 4.19 -8.99 -9.84
C ASN A 172 2.93 -9.71 -10.33
N LYS A 173 1.91 -9.85 -9.45
CA LYS A 173 0.63 -10.45 -9.83
C LYS A 173 -0.29 -9.39 -10.41
N GLU A 174 -0.73 -9.59 -11.63
CA GLU A 174 -1.74 -8.75 -12.27
C GLU A 174 -3.14 -9.14 -11.80
N ARG A 175 -4.03 -8.15 -11.73
CA ARG A 175 -5.47 -8.35 -11.60
C ARG A 175 -6.22 -7.29 -12.41
N ILE A 176 -7.41 -7.64 -12.81
CA ILE A 176 -8.33 -6.75 -13.52
C ILE A 176 -9.39 -6.29 -12.54
N ILE A 177 -9.64 -4.98 -12.52
CA ILE A 177 -10.67 -4.35 -11.67
C ILE A 177 -11.73 -3.76 -12.58
N PRO A 178 -13.01 -4.13 -12.44
CA PRO A 178 -14.10 -3.51 -13.17
C PRO A 178 -14.32 -2.07 -12.70
N ILE A 179 -14.74 -1.19 -13.63
CA ILE A 179 -15.11 0.19 -13.36
C ILE A 179 -16.45 0.51 -14.02
N GLY A 180 -17.26 1.28 -13.31
CA GLY A 180 -18.58 1.69 -13.79
C GLY A 180 -18.55 2.92 -14.72
N PRO A 181 -19.68 3.23 -15.37
CA PRO A 181 -19.80 4.35 -16.32
C PRO A 181 -19.41 5.71 -15.73
N LYS A 182 -19.71 5.96 -14.46
CA LYS A 182 -19.34 7.20 -13.77
C LYS A 182 -17.82 7.37 -13.66
N VAL A 183 -17.10 6.28 -13.39
CA VAL A 183 -15.62 6.27 -13.32
C VAL A 183 -15.02 6.49 -14.70
N ILE A 184 -15.59 5.84 -15.73
CA ILE A 184 -15.20 6.01 -17.13
C ILE A 184 -15.35 7.48 -17.55
N ALA A 185 -16.46 8.13 -17.22
CA ALA A 185 -16.68 9.53 -17.51
C ALA A 185 -15.64 10.44 -16.84
N GLU A 186 -15.32 10.19 -15.58
CA GLU A 186 -14.27 10.96 -14.86
C GLU A 186 -12.88 10.74 -15.45
N ILE A 187 -12.55 9.53 -15.89
CA ILE A 187 -11.27 9.25 -16.60
C ILE A 187 -11.21 10.02 -17.93
N ASN A 188 -12.25 9.96 -18.73
CA ASN A 188 -12.32 10.69 -20.02
C ASN A 188 -12.18 12.20 -19.81
N ASN A 189 -12.88 12.76 -18.82
CA ASN A 189 -12.78 14.18 -18.49
C ASN A 189 -11.34 14.56 -18.06
N TYR A 190 -10.71 13.76 -17.22
CA TYR A 190 -9.33 14.01 -16.81
C TYR A 190 -8.35 13.93 -18.01
N LEU A 191 -8.49 12.92 -18.87
CA LEU A 191 -7.63 12.75 -20.03
C LEU A 191 -7.80 13.92 -21.02
N LEU A 192 -9.02 14.40 -21.24
CA LEU A 192 -9.31 15.57 -22.06
C LEU A 192 -8.66 16.84 -21.50
N ILE A 193 -8.82 17.09 -20.19
CA ILE A 193 -8.19 18.24 -19.55
C ILE A 193 -6.67 18.13 -19.59
N ARG A 194 -6.12 16.93 -19.39
CA ARG A 194 -4.68 16.67 -19.45
C ARG A 194 -4.13 16.95 -20.86
N SER A 195 -4.80 16.50 -21.92
CA SER A 195 -4.36 16.73 -23.30
C SER A 195 -4.40 18.20 -23.71
N ASN A 196 -5.35 18.96 -23.18
CA ASN A 196 -5.52 20.39 -23.46
C ASN A 196 -4.63 21.28 -22.56
N SER A 197 -3.98 20.72 -21.55
CA SER A 197 -3.10 21.47 -20.66
C SER A 197 -1.75 21.68 -21.35
N THR A 198 -1.31 22.94 -21.43
CA THR A 198 0.03 23.30 -21.94
C THR A 198 1.06 22.89 -20.87
N ILE A 199 1.39 21.60 -20.84
CA ILE A 199 2.41 21.08 -19.93
C ILE A 199 3.75 21.20 -20.66
N ILE A 200 4.58 22.16 -20.23
CA ILE A 200 5.97 22.22 -20.66
C ILE A 200 6.69 21.07 -19.92
N VAL A 201 6.89 19.95 -20.60
CA VAL A 201 7.75 18.88 -20.10
C VAL A 201 9.17 19.29 -20.42
N GLU A 202 9.90 19.81 -19.40
CA GLU A 202 11.30 20.27 -19.54
C GLU A 202 12.27 19.12 -19.88
N ASP A 203 11.83 17.87 -19.79
CA ASP A 203 12.66 16.69 -20.01
C ASP A 203 12.16 15.89 -21.21
N ALA A 204 12.87 16.01 -22.36
CA ALA A 204 12.54 15.33 -23.62
C ALA A 204 12.53 13.78 -23.50
N ASN A 205 13.18 13.22 -22.49
CA ASN A 205 13.18 11.80 -22.20
C ASN A 205 11.87 11.29 -21.57
N LEU A 206 10.97 12.19 -21.15
CA LEU A 206 9.66 11.86 -20.56
C LEU A 206 8.51 11.87 -21.58
N ASN A 207 8.80 12.07 -22.88
CA ASN A 207 7.80 12.06 -23.96
C ASN A 207 7.05 10.71 -24.12
N ASN A 208 7.53 9.63 -23.48
CA ASN A 208 6.83 8.36 -23.35
C ASN A 208 6.07 8.24 -22.02
N ASN A 209 5.60 9.35 -21.42
CA ASN A 209 4.90 9.34 -20.15
C ASN A 209 3.56 8.62 -20.27
N THR A 210 3.61 7.30 -20.19
CA THR A 210 2.45 6.42 -20.22
C THR A 210 1.67 6.40 -18.91
N THR A 211 2.17 7.04 -17.82
CA THR A 211 1.48 7.06 -16.52
C THR A 211 0.17 7.85 -16.61
N LEU A 212 -0.87 7.31 -15.99
CA LEU A 212 -2.18 7.98 -15.98
C LEU A 212 -2.10 9.34 -15.29
N PHE A 213 -1.53 9.39 -14.08
CA PHE A 213 -1.53 10.60 -13.27
C PHE A 213 -0.23 11.40 -13.38
N VAL A 214 -0.38 12.69 -13.66
CA VAL A 214 0.73 13.64 -13.74
C VAL A 214 0.52 14.82 -12.79
N THR A 215 1.62 15.45 -12.39
CA THR A 215 1.61 16.74 -11.68
C THR A 215 1.28 17.87 -12.65
N THR A 216 1.08 19.09 -12.13
CA THR A 216 0.91 20.28 -12.99
C THR A 216 2.15 20.61 -13.82
N ARG A 217 3.30 20.01 -13.52
CA ARG A 217 4.54 20.11 -14.30
C ARG A 217 4.72 18.95 -15.29
N GLY A 218 3.72 18.09 -15.49
CA GLY A 218 3.80 16.93 -16.38
C GLY A 218 4.56 15.71 -15.86
N LEU A 219 5.15 15.79 -14.65
CA LEU A 219 5.86 14.68 -14.03
C LEU A 219 4.90 13.65 -13.45
N PRO A 220 5.25 12.35 -13.41
CA PRO A 220 4.45 11.34 -12.73
C PRO A 220 4.18 11.71 -11.27
N VAL A 221 2.98 11.46 -10.78
CA VAL A 221 2.68 11.62 -9.36
C VAL A 221 3.44 10.60 -8.53
N ASN A 222 3.84 10.99 -7.32
CA ASN A 222 4.50 10.09 -6.39
C ASN A 222 3.56 9.69 -5.22
N PRO A 223 3.87 8.63 -4.47
CA PRO A 223 3.05 8.17 -3.36
C PRO A 223 2.80 9.21 -2.26
N LYS A 224 3.76 10.12 -2.04
CA LYS A 224 3.65 11.19 -1.02
C LYS A 224 2.61 12.23 -1.45
N LEU A 225 2.62 12.63 -2.72
CA LEU A 225 1.62 13.55 -3.27
C LEU A 225 0.22 12.96 -3.20
N VAL A 226 0.04 11.69 -3.60
CA VAL A 226 -1.25 10.99 -3.51
C VAL A 226 -1.76 10.93 -2.08
N TYR A 227 -0.87 10.62 -1.11
CA TYR A 227 -1.24 10.66 0.31
C TYR A 227 -1.71 12.05 0.74
N SER A 228 -0.98 13.10 0.36
CA SER A 228 -1.31 14.50 0.70
C SER A 228 -2.66 14.92 0.10
N ILE A 229 -2.96 14.54 -1.15
CA ILE A 229 -4.24 14.78 -1.81
C ILE A 229 -5.38 14.13 -1.02
N VAL A 230 -5.26 12.82 -0.77
CA VAL A 230 -6.30 12.07 -0.04
C VAL A 230 -6.51 12.66 1.36
N HIS A 231 -5.44 12.91 2.10
CA HIS A 231 -5.52 13.49 3.44
C HIS A 231 -6.23 14.84 3.43
N LYS A 232 -5.86 15.73 2.49
CA LYS A 232 -6.47 17.07 2.34
C LYS A 232 -7.99 16.98 2.19
N TYR A 233 -8.46 16.19 1.25
CA TYR A 233 -9.90 16.15 0.94
C TYR A 233 -10.71 15.36 1.96
N LEU A 234 -10.15 14.32 2.55
CA LEU A 234 -10.83 13.59 3.62
C LEU A 234 -10.95 14.40 4.91
N ALA A 235 -10.01 15.32 5.19
CA ALA A 235 -10.08 16.23 6.33
C ALA A 235 -11.25 17.22 6.24
N LEU A 236 -11.79 17.46 5.05
CA LEU A 236 -12.97 18.31 4.86
C LEU A 236 -14.28 17.63 5.26
N ILE A 237 -14.32 16.31 5.30
CA ILE A 237 -15.54 15.52 5.48
C ILE A 237 -15.53 14.62 6.72
N SER A 238 -14.42 14.55 7.42
CA SER A 238 -14.25 13.67 8.59
C SER A 238 -13.27 14.27 9.58
N SER A 239 -13.62 14.25 10.86
CA SER A 239 -12.74 14.65 11.97
C SER A 239 -11.78 13.55 12.45
N SER A 240 -11.75 12.40 11.76
CA SER A 240 -10.86 11.28 12.13
C SER A 240 -9.39 11.69 12.03
N SER A 241 -8.57 11.30 12.99
CA SER A 241 -7.11 11.51 12.97
C SER A 241 -6.37 10.64 11.96
N LYS A 242 -7.04 9.64 11.37
CA LYS A 242 -6.41 8.64 10.48
C LYS A 242 -6.97 8.70 9.07
N LEU A 243 -6.70 9.78 8.37
CA LEU A 243 -7.16 9.99 6.99
C LEU A 243 -6.05 9.57 6.01
N SER A 244 -6.28 8.52 5.24
CA SER A 244 -5.28 7.98 4.33
C SER A 244 -5.93 7.19 3.17
N PRO A 245 -5.19 6.87 2.10
CA PRO A 245 -5.68 5.99 1.04
C PRO A 245 -6.21 4.64 1.53
N HIS A 246 -5.67 4.12 2.63
CA HIS A 246 -6.14 2.87 3.24
C HIS A 246 -7.56 2.99 3.81
N VAL A 247 -7.96 4.18 4.28
CA VAL A 247 -9.32 4.42 4.75
C VAL A 247 -10.31 4.29 3.60
N LEU A 248 -10.03 4.90 2.44
CA LEU A 248 -10.91 4.79 1.26
C LEU A 248 -11.02 3.34 0.76
N ARG A 249 -9.91 2.61 0.76
CA ARG A 249 -9.91 1.18 0.41
C ARG A 249 -10.73 0.35 1.41
N HIS A 250 -10.62 0.66 2.71
CA HIS A 250 -11.43 0.00 3.73
C HIS A 250 -12.90 0.36 3.60
N THR A 251 -13.21 1.64 3.34
CA THR A 251 -14.56 2.12 3.04
C THR A 251 -15.17 1.40 1.83
N PHE A 252 -14.41 1.26 0.72
CA PHE A 252 -14.83 0.45 -0.42
C PHE A 252 -15.25 -0.96 0.00
N ALA A 253 -14.38 -1.66 0.76
CA ALA A 253 -14.65 -3.02 1.18
C ALA A 253 -15.87 -3.12 2.10
N THR A 254 -16.03 -2.17 3.03
CA THR A 254 -17.16 -2.12 3.98
C THR A 254 -18.46 -1.86 3.25
N HIS A 255 -18.52 -0.82 2.39
CA HIS A 255 -19.72 -0.49 1.64
C HIS A 255 -20.14 -1.63 0.70
N MET A 256 -19.20 -2.24 -0.02
CA MET A 256 -19.49 -3.41 -0.85
C MET A 256 -20.10 -4.56 -0.04
N LEU A 257 -19.60 -4.78 1.19
CA LEU A 257 -20.12 -5.82 2.08
C LEU A 257 -21.51 -5.48 2.60
N ASP A 258 -21.73 -4.21 3.01
CA ASP A 258 -23.01 -3.70 3.50
C ASP A 258 -24.08 -3.76 2.41
N ASP A 259 -23.69 -3.54 1.15
CA ASP A 259 -24.55 -3.64 -0.04
C ASP A 259 -24.68 -5.09 -0.57
N GLY A 260 -24.26 -6.08 0.21
CA GLY A 260 -24.52 -7.50 -0.01
C GLY A 260 -23.52 -8.24 -0.91
N ALA A 261 -22.36 -7.66 -1.24
CA ALA A 261 -21.35 -8.37 -2.01
C ALA A 261 -20.74 -9.54 -1.23
N ASP A 262 -20.48 -10.64 -1.91
CA ASP A 262 -19.77 -11.79 -1.35
C ASP A 262 -18.35 -11.43 -0.92
N ILE A 263 -17.97 -11.82 0.30
CA ILE A 263 -16.67 -11.50 0.88
C ILE A 263 -15.48 -12.04 0.06
N ASN A 264 -15.65 -13.16 -0.66
CA ASN A 264 -14.59 -13.71 -1.49
C ASN A 264 -14.42 -12.89 -2.77
N ALA A 265 -15.52 -12.38 -3.33
CA ALA A 265 -15.46 -11.44 -4.45
C ALA A 265 -14.76 -10.15 -4.07
N ILE A 266 -15.03 -9.60 -2.88
CA ILE A 266 -14.34 -8.41 -2.36
C ILE A 266 -12.85 -8.70 -2.17
N LYS A 267 -12.48 -9.85 -1.60
CA LYS A 267 -11.07 -10.27 -1.45
C LYS A 267 -10.36 -10.39 -2.79
N GLU A 268 -11.04 -10.88 -3.81
CA GLU A 268 -10.52 -11.02 -5.18
C GLU A 268 -10.29 -9.64 -5.81
N LEU A 269 -11.28 -8.75 -5.78
CA LEU A 269 -11.15 -7.36 -6.24
C LEU A 269 -9.99 -6.63 -5.56
N LEU A 270 -9.84 -6.84 -4.26
CA LEU A 270 -8.77 -6.23 -3.49
C LEU A 270 -7.40 -6.89 -3.71
N GLY A 271 -7.32 -8.07 -4.28
CA GLY A 271 -6.07 -8.80 -4.49
C GLY A 271 -5.42 -9.21 -3.17
N HIS A 272 -6.18 -9.84 -2.26
CA HIS A 272 -5.66 -10.44 -1.04
C HIS A 272 -5.07 -11.82 -1.33
N SER A 273 -3.81 -12.06 -0.94
CA SER A 273 -2.98 -13.21 -1.33
C SER A 273 -3.23 -14.52 -0.60
N SER A 274 -4.23 -14.62 0.29
CA SER A 274 -4.53 -15.86 1.00
C SER A 274 -5.73 -16.55 0.38
N LEU A 275 -5.55 -17.39 -0.49
CA LEU A 275 -6.34 -18.41 -1.17
C LEU A 275 -6.28 -18.23 -2.70
N ALA A 276 -5.66 -19.22 -3.28
CA ALA A 276 -5.53 -19.50 -4.68
C ALA A 276 -4.24 -19.07 -5.36
N ALA A 277 -3.50 -20.10 -5.67
CA ALA A 277 -2.64 -20.18 -6.84
C ALA A 277 -3.28 -19.43 -8.02
N THR A 278 -2.44 -18.71 -8.75
CA THR A 278 -2.64 -18.20 -10.11
C THR A 278 -4.03 -18.48 -10.69
N GLN A 279 -5.04 -17.73 -10.28
CA GLN A 279 -6.30 -17.72 -11.04
C GLN A 279 -6.00 -17.01 -12.36
N VAL A 280 -6.01 -17.77 -13.43
CA VAL A 280 -6.10 -17.23 -14.78
C VAL A 280 -7.45 -16.53 -14.84
N TYR A 281 -7.45 -15.20 -14.99
CA TYR A 281 -8.67 -14.43 -15.18
C TYR A 281 -9.29 -14.82 -16.51
N THR A 282 -10.24 -15.74 -16.49
CA THR A 282 -11.05 -16.08 -17.66
C THR A 282 -12.11 -15.00 -17.88
N HIS A 283 -12.62 -14.91 -19.09
CA HIS A 283 -13.71 -13.99 -19.43
C HIS A 283 -14.91 -14.15 -18.46
N ASN A 284 -15.27 -15.38 -18.13
CA ASN A 284 -16.35 -15.67 -17.18
C ASN A 284 -16.10 -15.13 -15.76
N THR A 285 -14.85 -15.12 -15.28
CA THR A 285 -14.50 -14.58 -13.96
C THR A 285 -14.65 -13.06 -13.96
N ILE A 286 -14.24 -12.39 -15.03
CA ILE A 286 -14.36 -10.92 -15.18
C ILE A 286 -15.83 -10.52 -15.23
N GLU A 287 -16.66 -11.21 -16.00
CA GLU A 287 -18.09 -10.91 -16.09
C GLU A 287 -18.81 -11.12 -14.75
N LYS A 288 -18.45 -12.16 -14.00
CA LYS A 288 -18.98 -12.37 -12.65
C LYS A 288 -18.59 -11.22 -11.70
N LEU A 289 -17.33 -10.78 -11.74
CA LEU A 289 -16.86 -9.65 -10.92
C LEU A 289 -17.56 -8.33 -11.30
N LYS A 290 -17.79 -8.10 -12.59
CA LYS A 290 -18.57 -6.94 -13.06
C LYS A 290 -20.01 -6.96 -12.55
N THR A 291 -20.65 -8.14 -12.57
CA THR A 291 -22.03 -8.30 -12.07
C THR A 291 -22.11 -7.98 -10.59
N ILE A 292 -21.21 -8.55 -9.78
CA ILE A 292 -21.15 -8.30 -8.34
C ILE A 292 -20.83 -6.81 -8.06
N TYR A 293 -19.87 -6.25 -8.79
CA TYR A 293 -19.52 -4.83 -8.67
C TYR A 293 -20.72 -3.93 -9.00
N LYS A 294 -21.42 -4.22 -10.11
CA LYS A 294 -22.60 -3.45 -10.54
C LYS A 294 -23.76 -3.53 -9.54
N GLN A 295 -23.94 -4.68 -8.89
CA GLN A 295 -25.02 -4.88 -7.91
C GLN A 295 -24.74 -4.21 -6.56
N ALA A 296 -23.48 -4.21 -6.13
CA ALA A 296 -23.11 -3.86 -4.76
C ALA A 296 -22.26 -2.59 -4.62
N HIS A 297 -21.89 -1.91 -5.70
CA HIS A 297 -21.10 -0.68 -5.58
C HIS A 297 -21.93 0.56 -5.90
N PRO A 298 -22.01 1.58 -4.98
CA PRO A 298 -22.86 2.78 -5.15
C PRO A 298 -22.49 3.66 -6.37
N ARG A 299 -21.28 3.43 -6.93
CA ARG A 299 -20.78 4.15 -8.12
C ARG A 299 -20.50 3.24 -9.32
N ALA A 300 -21.14 2.08 -9.34
CA ALA A 300 -21.10 1.19 -10.50
C ALA A 300 -21.74 1.81 -11.75
#